data_152067a96f6429d000d361c1e130b352
#
_entry.id   152067a96f6429d000d361c1e130b352
#
_cell.length_a   1.000
_cell.length_b   1.000
_cell.length_c   1.000
_cell.angle_alpha   90.00
_cell.angle_beta   90.00
_cell.angle_gamma   90.00
#
_symmetry.space_group_name_H-M   'P 1'
#
loop_
_entity.id
_entity.type
_entity.pdbx_description
1 polymer ?
#
loop_
_entity_poly.entity_id
_entity_poly.type
_entity_poly.pdbx_seq_one_letter_code
_entity_poly.pdbx_strand_id
1 'polypeptide(L)' 'DESTENIYKVILIFESYKGKIEYVWNVNLDTKEIEAKNSNAKHVIDIVNYYD' A
#
# COMPACT_ATOMS: atom_id res chain seq x y z
N ASP A 1 -11.84 -18.46 1.91
CA ASP A 1 -11.71 -18.76 0.51
C ASP A 1 -10.27 -18.64 0.04
N GLU A 2 -9.94 -19.46 -0.90
CA GLU A 2 -8.57 -19.55 -1.36
C GLU A 2 -8.09 -18.27 -2.03
N SER A 3 -9.01 -17.50 -2.57
CA SER A 3 -8.64 -16.31 -3.31
C SER A 3 -7.94 -15.28 -2.45
N THR A 4 -8.06 -15.37 -1.12
CA THR A 4 -7.43 -14.40 -0.25
C THR A 4 -6.09 -14.86 0.28
N GLU A 5 -5.66 -16.05 -0.05
CA GLU A 5 -4.44 -16.61 0.53
C GLU A 5 -3.19 -15.94 0.01
N ASN A 6 -3.27 -15.36 -1.17
CA ASN A 6 -2.11 -14.73 -1.79
C ASN A 6 -2.15 -13.22 -1.69
N ILE A 7 -2.96 -12.70 -0.82
CA ILE A 7 -3.06 -11.27 -0.60
C ILE A 7 -2.45 -10.92 0.74
N TYR A 8 -1.46 -10.05 0.71
CA TYR A 8 -0.75 -9.61 1.90
C TYR A 8 -1.07 -8.16 2.15
N LYS A 9 -1.29 -7.84 3.42
CA LYS A 9 -1.55 -6.46 3.83
C LYS A 9 -0.26 -5.87 4.37
N VAL A 10 0.14 -4.76 3.78
CA VAL A 10 1.35 -4.05 4.19
C VAL A 10 0.93 -2.75 4.84
N ILE A 11 1.38 -2.54 6.07
CA ILE A 11 1.07 -1.31 6.79
C ILE A 11 2.38 -0.67 7.20
N LEU A 12 2.55 0.58 6.79
CA LEU A 12 3.71 1.38 7.15
C LEU A 12 3.24 2.58 7.94
N ILE A 13 3.82 2.78 9.12
CA ILE A 13 3.46 3.91 9.96
C ILE A 13 4.69 4.80 10.09
N PHE A 14 4.54 6.04 9.72
CA PHE A 14 5.60 7.03 9.81
C PHE A 14 5.21 8.07 10.84
N GLU A 15 6.06 8.28 11.84
CA GLU A 15 5.81 9.25 12.87
C GLU A 15 6.70 10.46 12.68
N SER A 16 6.09 11.62 12.79
CA SER A 16 6.83 12.87 12.74
C SER A 16 6.29 13.78 13.85
N TYR A 17 6.95 14.92 14.01
CA TYR A 17 6.51 15.84 15.05
C TYR A 17 5.12 16.41 14.74
N LYS A 18 4.64 16.27 13.53
CA LYS A 18 3.30 16.72 13.15
C LYS A 18 2.24 15.64 13.39
N GLY A 19 2.66 14.42 13.69
CA GLY A 19 1.72 13.34 13.92
C GLY A 19 2.13 12.09 13.19
N LYS A 20 1.19 11.18 13.05
CA LYS A 20 1.44 9.90 12.40
C LYS A 20 0.82 9.88 11.01
N ILE A 21 1.54 9.26 10.07
CA ILE A 21 1.03 9.04 8.74
C ILE A 21 1.04 7.54 8.52
N GLU A 22 -0.11 7.02 8.09
CA GLU A 22 -0.27 5.59 7.90
C GLU A 22 -0.47 5.29 6.43
N TYR A 23 0.27 4.29 5.94
CA TYR A 23 0.16 3.83 4.55
C TYR A 23 -0.28 2.38 4.58
N VAL A 24 -1.33 2.05 3.85
CA VAL A 24 -1.86 0.70 3.84
C VAL A 24 -2.01 0.24 2.40
N TRP A 25 -1.39 -0.90 2.09
CA TRP A 25 -1.48 -1.50 0.76
C TRP A 25 -1.88 -2.95 0.90
N ASN A 26 -2.55 -3.46 -0.14
CA ASN A 26 -2.73 -4.89 -0.33
C ASN A 26 -1.91 -5.32 -1.52
N VAL A 27 -1.16 -6.41 -1.35
CA VAL A 27 -0.33 -6.95 -2.42
C VAL A 27 -0.91 -8.29 -2.83
N ASN A 28 -1.27 -8.42 -4.09
CA ASN A 28 -1.80 -9.67 -4.63
C ASN A 28 -0.67 -10.39 -5.36
N LEU A 29 -0.25 -11.51 -4.80
CA LEU A 29 0.88 -12.24 -5.36
C LEU A 29 0.52 -13.01 -6.63
N ASP A 30 -0.77 -13.32 -6.81
CA ASP A 30 -1.19 -14.03 -8.02
C ASP A 30 -1.08 -13.14 -9.25
N THR A 31 -1.56 -11.91 -9.13
CA THR A 31 -1.55 -10.98 -10.24
C THR A 31 -0.39 -10.01 -10.17
N LYS A 32 0.33 -10.01 -9.05
CA LYS A 32 1.45 -9.10 -8.79
C LYS A 32 1.01 -7.66 -8.84
N GLU A 33 -0.18 -7.42 -8.32
CA GLU A 33 -0.74 -6.08 -8.25
C GLU A 33 -0.68 -5.55 -6.84
N ILE A 34 -0.53 -4.24 -6.72
CA ILE A 34 -0.52 -3.57 -5.43
C ILE A 34 -1.68 -2.61 -5.42
N GLU A 35 -2.51 -2.72 -4.38
CA GLU A 35 -3.68 -1.86 -4.25
C GLU A 35 -3.52 -0.99 -3.01
N ALA A 36 -3.58 0.32 -3.19
CA ALA A 36 -3.54 1.24 -2.07
C ALA A 36 -4.90 1.26 -1.39
N LYS A 37 -4.90 1.15 -0.07
CA LYS A 37 -6.13 1.09 0.69
C LYS A 37 -6.49 2.43 1.33
N ASN A 38 -5.56 3.38 1.35
CA ASN A 38 -5.90 4.72 1.81
C ASN A 38 -5.23 5.74 0.90
N SER A 39 -5.60 7.00 1.07
CA SER A 39 -5.12 8.03 0.14
C SER A 39 -3.62 8.28 0.26
N ASN A 40 -3.06 8.12 1.45
CA ASN A 40 -1.63 8.28 1.61
C ASN A 40 -0.86 7.23 0.81
N ALA A 41 -1.31 5.98 0.89
CA ALA A 41 -0.67 4.90 0.16
C ALA A 41 -0.83 5.09 -1.35
N LYS A 42 -1.99 5.57 -1.77
CA LYS A 42 -2.22 5.82 -3.18
C LYS A 42 -1.27 6.90 -3.70
N HIS A 43 -1.02 7.90 -2.88
CA HIS A 43 -0.12 8.98 -3.27
C HIS A 43 1.29 8.46 -3.53
N VAL A 44 1.74 7.53 -2.69
CA VAL A 44 3.06 6.94 -2.87
C VAL A 44 3.13 6.17 -4.19
N ILE A 45 2.09 5.39 -4.50
CA ILE A 45 2.06 4.64 -5.74
C ILE A 45 2.07 5.58 -6.94
N ASP A 46 1.34 6.67 -6.86
CA ASP A 46 1.32 7.65 -7.95
C ASP A 46 2.71 8.23 -8.20
N ILE A 47 3.45 8.51 -7.14
CA ILE A 47 4.79 9.05 -7.29
C ILE A 47 5.70 8.02 -7.95
N VAL A 48 5.61 6.76 -7.53
CA VAL A 48 6.44 5.71 -8.12
C VAL A 48 6.13 5.57 -9.60
N ASN A 49 4.85 5.57 -9.96
CA ASN A 49 4.46 5.46 -11.35
C ASN A 49 4.94 6.64 -12.17
N TYR A 50 4.97 7.81 -11.57
CA TYR A 50 5.41 9.00 -12.27
C TYR A 50 6.88 8.88 -12.69
N TYR A 51 7.69 8.31 -11.83
CA TYR A 51 9.12 8.19 -12.12
C TYR A 51 9.46 6.94 -12.92
N ASP A 52 8.52 6.04 -13.00
CA ASP A 52 8.75 4.83 -13.76
C ASP A 52 8.46 5.07 -15.24
#